data_ce34c14360fc7e30d1c0e2e257fe686a
#
_entry.id   ce34c14360fc7e30d1c0e2e257fe686a
#
_cell.length_a   1.000
_cell.length_b   1.000
_cell.length_c   1.000
_cell.angle_alpha   90.00
_cell.angle_beta   90.00
_cell.angle_gamma   90.00
#
_symmetry.space_group_name_H-M   'P 1'
#
loop_
_entity.id
_entity.type
_entity.pdbx_description
1 polymer ?
#
loop_
_entity_poly.entity_id
_entity_poly.type
_entity_poly.pdbx_seq_one_letter_code
_entity_poly.pdbx_strand_id
1 'polypeptide(L)'
;ISDKDFEDIQENFAQAKSTLVRTEVSFENAKIALDDTVVRSPVEGTIISRTVEVGQVISSPTSAVGGGTILMTMADLSKVRVRALVDEIDVGKVSIGQVVSIKVAAYRDKEFFGTVTKIEPKAMIEQNVTTFPVLIDIENDENLLLLGMNTDVVIEVLNKDVSVSAPTMSLRTRKDIYSAAAILNISKNSVDNFLKDYVDGENFNKFIVIKDSKDGPKLSWVKIGVSDLSYVEILSGLELNDTVFILPSKSLFDYQKRFKERVQASFSFG
;
A
#
# COMPACT_ATOMS: atom_id res chain seq x y z
N ILE A 1 -48.51 -42.89 58.94
CA ILE A 1 -48.40 -42.94 57.47
C ILE A 1 -47.64 -44.20 57.17
N SER A 2 -48.20 -45.12 56.38
CA SER A 2 -47.50 -46.29 55.92
C SER A 2 -46.30 -45.90 55.03
N ASP A 3 -45.19 -46.67 55.11
CA ASP A 3 -44.01 -46.42 54.23
C ASP A 3 -44.40 -46.32 52.74
N LYS A 4 -45.36 -47.14 52.34
CA LYS A 4 -45.93 -47.14 51.01
C LYS A 4 -46.62 -45.77 50.66
N ASP A 5 -47.39 -45.24 51.59
CA ASP A 5 -48.06 -43.90 51.35
C ASP A 5 -47.03 -42.80 51.23
N PHE A 6 -45.91 -42.89 51.92
CA PHE A 6 -44.81 -41.93 51.85
C PHE A 6 -44.11 -42.03 50.49
N GLU A 7 -43.80 -43.23 50.03
CA GLU A 7 -43.20 -43.49 48.73
C GLU A 7 -44.09 -42.94 47.57
N ASP A 8 -45.43 -43.29 47.65
CA ASP A 8 -46.37 -42.81 46.65
C ASP A 8 -46.46 -41.23 46.60
N ILE A 9 -46.41 -40.58 47.76
CA ILE A 9 -46.39 -39.11 47.81
C ILE A 9 -45.09 -38.56 47.27
N GLN A 10 -43.95 -39.20 47.55
CA GLN A 10 -42.64 -38.76 47.03
C GLN A 10 -42.56 -38.94 45.52
N GLU A 11 -43.11 -40.03 44.96
CA GLU A 11 -43.18 -40.25 43.51
C GLU A 11 -44.06 -39.20 42.84
N ASN A 12 -45.26 -38.94 43.39
CA ASN A 12 -46.17 -37.94 42.89
C ASN A 12 -45.56 -36.53 42.91
N PHE A 13 -44.82 -36.19 43.98
CA PHE A 13 -44.07 -34.92 44.09
C PHE A 13 -42.98 -34.81 43.02
N ALA A 14 -42.18 -35.88 42.83
CA ALA A 14 -41.15 -35.93 41.81
C ALA A 14 -41.74 -35.79 40.41
N GLN A 15 -42.85 -36.48 40.14
CA GLN A 15 -43.57 -36.39 38.89
C GLN A 15 -44.12 -34.96 38.62
N ALA A 16 -44.76 -34.37 39.64
CA ALA A 16 -45.28 -32.99 39.53
C ALA A 16 -44.16 -31.99 39.30
N LYS A 17 -43.00 -32.12 40.01
CA LYS A 17 -41.81 -31.29 39.82
C LYS A 17 -41.22 -31.48 38.42
N SER A 18 -41.14 -32.70 37.90
CA SER A 18 -40.68 -32.98 36.54
C SER A 18 -41.59 -32.32 35.49
N THR A 19 -42.91 -32.38 35.71
CA THR A 19 -43.91 -31.74 34.82
C THR A 19 -43.79 -30.24 34.84
N LEU A 20 -43.59 -29.63 36.03
CA LEU A 20 -43.39 -28.20 36.16
C LEU A 20 -42.15 -27.77 35.33
N VAL A 21 -41.00 -28.41 35.54
CA VAL A 21 -39.76 -28.08 34.81
C VAL A 21 -39.94 -28.19 33.28
N ARG A 22 -40.62 -29.28 32.83
CA ARG A 22 -40.91 -29.40 31.38
C ARG A 22 -41.79 -28.27 30.83
N THR A 23 -42.76 -27.85 31.60
CA THR A 23 -43.65 -26.78 31.18
C THR A 23 -42.96 -25.45 31.18
N GLU A 24 -42.10 -25.19 32.18
CA GLU A 24 -41.23 -23.99 32.21
C GLU A 24 -40.29 -23.91 30.99
N VAL A 25 -39.63 -25.03 30.66
CA VAL A 25 -38.78 -25.11 29.49
C VAL A 25 -39.58 -24.87 28.18
N SER A 26 -40.78 -25.46 28.09
CA SER A 26 -41.68 -25.28 26.93
C SER A 26 -42.12 -23.84 26.79
N PHE A 27 -42.42 -23.18 27.90
CA PHE A 27 -42.80 -21.73 27.92
C PHE A 27 -41.60 -20.85 27.49
N GLU A 28 -40.39 -21.12 28.02
CA GLU A 28 -39.23 -20.35 27.65
C GLU A 28 -38.85 -20.50 26.16
N ASN A 29 -38.98 -21.73 25.63
CA ASN A 29 -38.76 -22.02 24.21
C ASN A 29 -39.80 -21.28 23.33
N ALA A 30 -41.06 -21.22 23.76
CA ALA A 30 -42.11 -20.48 23.04
C ALA A 30 -41.84 -18.95 23.06
N LYS A 31 -41.32 -18.45 24.18
CA LYS A 31 -40.93 -17.04 24.32
C LYS A 31 -39.74 -16.69 23.43
N ILE A 32 -38.71 -17.54 23.39
CA ILE A 32 -37.58 -17.38 22.49
C ILE A 32 -38.05 -17.36 21.03
N ALA A 33 -38.92 -18.32 20.67
CA ALA A 33 -39.48 -18.37 19.31
C ALA A 33 -40.27 -17.11 18.94
N LEU A 34 -40.96 -16.49 19.90
CA LEU A 34 -41.64 -15.21 19.70
C LEU A 34 -40.64 -14.06 19.55
N ASP A 35 -39.64 -13.99 20.41
CA ASP A 35 -38.57 -12.96 20.33
C ASP A 35 -37.82 -13.03 19.01
N ASP A 36 -37.54 -14.23 18.49
CA ASP A 36 -36.90 -14.47 17.21
C ASP A 36 -37.70 -13.96 15.99
N THR A 37 -39.00 -13.69 16.16
CA THR A 37 -39.81 -13.08 15.08
C THR A 37 -39.43 -11.63 14.82
N VAL A 38 -38.75 -10.96 15.76
CA VAL A 38 -38.27 -9.58 15.65
C VAL A 38 -36.77 -9.55 15.60
N VAL A 39 -36.23 -9.57 14.40
CA VAL A 39 -34.77 -9.50 14.19
C VAL A 39 -34.25 -8.11 14.48
N ARG A 40 -33.32 -7.99 15.41
CA ARG A 40 -32.64 -6.75 15.79
C ARG A 40 -31.17 -6.79 15.42
N SER A 41 -30.61 -5.62 15.12
CA SER A 41 -29.17 -5.52 14.92
C SER A 41 -28.41 -5.78 16.24
N PRO A 42 -27.39 -6.65 16.25
CA PRO A 42 -26.56 -6.89 17.43
C PRO A 42 -25.51 -5.80 17.65
N VAL A 43 -25.26 -4.94 16.64
CA VAL A 43 -24.24 -3.88 16.66
C VAL A 43 -24.79 -2.59 16.06
N GLU A 44 -24.19 -1.48 16.43
CA GLU A 44 -24.44 -0.21 15.76
C GLU A 44 -23.68 -0.19 14.43
N GLY A 45 -24.26 0.43 13.39
CA GLY A 45 -23.63 0.52 12.09
C GLY A 45 -24.57 0.87 10.96
N THR A 46 -24.02 0.96 9.76
CA THR A 46 -24.75 1.24 8.53
C THR A 46 -25.09 -0.05 7.79
N ILE A 47 -26.31 -0.16 7.29
CA ILE A 47 -26.72 -1.27 6.43
C ILE A 47 -26.07 -1.08 5.06
N ILE A 48 -25.21 -2.02 4.67
CA ILE A 48 -24.51 -2.02 3.40
C ILE A 48 -25.36 -2.65 2.31
N SER A 49 -25.99 -3.77 2.64
CA SER A 49 -26.86 -4.48 1.69
C SER A 49 -28.03 -5.14 2.40
N ARG A 50 -29.17 -5.15 1.74
CA ARG A 50 -30.37 -5.90 2.13
C ARG A 50 -30.61 -6.98 1.07
N THR A 51 -30.65 -8.22 1.51
CA THR A 51 -30.70 -9.38 0.62
C THR A 51 -32.11 -9.94 0.47
N VAL A 52 -33.04 -9.51 1.33
CA VAL A 52 -34.40 -10.04 1.39
C VAL A 52 -35.44 -8.97 1.10
N GLU A 53 -36.58 -9.40 0.52
CA GLU A 53 -37.74 -8.54 0.21
C GLU A 53 -38.97 -8.96 1.04
N VAL A 54 -39.92 -8.01 1.19
CA VAL A 54 -41.17 -8.28 1.89
C VAL A 54 -41.97 -9.37 1.15
N GLY A 55 -42.41 -10.38 1.89
CA GLY A 55 -43.10 -11.55 1.34
C GLY A 55 -42.22 -12.72 0.96
N GLN A 56 -40.88 -12.57 1.08
CA GLN A 56 -39.98 -13.67 0.82
C GLN A 56 -39.96 -14.65 2.00
N VAL A 57 -39.91 -15.95 1.68
CA VAL A 57 -39.74 -17.01 2.68
C VAL A 57 -38.25 -17.10 3.04
N ILE A 58 -37.93 -17.01 4.32
CA ILE A 58 -36.57 -17.12 4.85
C ILE A 58 -36.41 -18.42 5.64
N SER A 59 -35.20 -18.96 5.68
CA SER A 59 -34.84 -20.16 6.43
C SER A 59 -34.12 -19.80 7.73
N SER A 60 -34.54 -20.41 8.84
CA SER A 60 -33.86 -20.26 10.11
C SER A 60 -32.52 -21.02 10.10
N PRO A 61 -31.46 -20.47 10.71
CA PRO A 61 -30.15 -21.13 10.82
C PRO A 61 -30.21 -22.44 11.61
N THR A 62 -31.20 -22.61 12.48
CA THR A 62 -31.39 -23.82 13.30
C THR A 62 -32.05 -24.97 12.55
N SER A 63 -32.76 -24.72 11.47
CA SER A 63 -33.52 -25.72 10.70
C SER A 63 -32.96 -26.03 9.32
N ALA A 64 -32.00 -25.24 8.81
CA ALA A 64 -31.46 -25.40 7.47
C ALA A 64 -30.08 -26.09 7.50
N VAL A 65 -29.89 -27.15 6.72
CA VAL A 65 -28.64 -27.89 6.59
C VAL A 65 -27.50 -27.05 5.99
N GLY A 66 -27.81 -25.94 5.36
CA GLY A 66 -26.85 -25.00 4.71
C GLY A 66 -26.67 -23.66 5.43
N GLY A 67 -27.18 -23.50 6.65
CA GLY A 67 -27.24 -22.22 7.35
C GLY A 67 -28.50 -21.44 7.05
N GLY A 68 -28.73 -20.32 7.80
CA GLY A 68 -29.90 -19.46 7.63
C GLY A 68 -29.79 -18.50 6.44
N THR A 69 -30.90 -17.83 6.12
CA THR A 69 -30.91 -16.76 5.11
C THR A 69 -30.25 -15.49 5.68
N ILE A 70 -29.26 -14.95 4.97
CA ILE A 70 -28.68 -13.64 5.30
C ILE A 70 -29.69 -12.56 4.96
N LEU A 71 -30.14 -11.82 5.96
CA LEU A 71 -31.13 -10.77 5.80
C LEU A 71 -30.51 -9.46 5.34
N MET A 72 -29.46 -9.03 6.04
CA MET A 72 -28.78 -7.77 5.82
C MET A 72 -27.30 -7.92 6.15
N THR A 73 -26.46 -7.11 5.50
CA THR A 73 -25.06 -6.94 5.87
C THR A 73 -24.87 -5.55 6.43
N MET A 74 -24.22 -5.44 7.58
CA MET A 74 -23.94 -4.18 8.25
C MET A 74 -22.44 -4.05 8.50
N ALA A 75 -21.96 -2.81 8.51
CA ALA A 75 -20.63 -2.48 8.99
C ALA A 75 -20.60 -1.13 9.70
N ASP A 76 -19.64 -0.97 10.58
CA ASP A 76 -19.24 0.33 11.11
C ASP A 76 -18.37 1.02 10.05
N LEU A 77 -18.80 2.16 9.54
CA LEU A 77 -18.08 2.96 8.54
C LEU A 77 -17.22 4.07 9.17
N SER A 78 -17.21 4.22 10.49
CA SER A 78 -16.40 5.23 11.17
C SER A 78 -14.90 4.99 10.97
N LYS A 79 -14.50 3.73 10.83
CA LYS A 79 -13.16 3.30 10.50
C LYS A 79 -13.17 2.37 9.30
N VAL A 80 -12.45 2.76 8.29
CA VAL A 80 -12.30 1.93 7.09
C VAL A 80 -10.87 1.44 6.95
N ARG A 81 -10.72 0.31 6.30
CA ARG A 81 -9.42 -0.31 6.08
C ARG A 81 -9.12 -0.42 4.60
N VAL A 82 -8.00 0.13 4.19
CA VAL A 82 -7.45 -0.05 2.85
C VAL A 82 -6.52 -1.25 2.87
N ARG A 83 -6.66 -2.08 1.86
CA ARG A 83 -5.78 -3.21 1.59
C ARG A 83 -4.91 -2.87 0.40
N ALA A 84 -3.71 -2.36 0.67
CA ALA A 84 -2.73 -2.04 -0.37
C ALA A 84 -1.95 -3.30 -0.76
N LEU A 85 -1.78 -3.52 -2.06
CA LEU A 85 -0.98 -4.63 -2.58
C LEU A 85 0.43 -4.11 -2.89
N VAL A 86 1.40 -4.50 -2.06
CA VAL A 86 2.80 -4.07 -2.18
C VAL A 86 3.63 -5.17 -2.80
N ASP A 87 4.46 -4.83 -3.77
CA ASP A 87 5.37 -5.77 -4.45
C ASP A 87 6.37 -6.40 -3.47
N GLU A 88 6.76 -7.66 -3.73
CA GLU A 88 7.73 -8.41 -2.94
C GLU A 88 9.06 -7.67 -2.75
N ILE A 89 9.50 -6.92 -3.75
CA ILE A 89 10.77 -6.16 -3.72
C ILE A 89 10.70 -5.00 -2.72
N ASP A 90 9.51 -4.43 -2.52
CA ASP A 90 9.32 -3.22 -1.72
C ASP A 90 8.72 -3.49 -0.33
N VAL A 91 8.06 -4.64 -0.12
CA VAL A 91 7.42 -4.96 1.17
C VAL A 91 8.40 -4.96 2.34
N GLY A 92 9.67 -5.34 2.09
CA GLY A 92 10.73 -5.32 3.12
C GLY A 92 11.10 -3.93 3.63
N LYS A 93 10.67 -2.87 2.93
CA LYS A 93 10.90 -1.46 3.32
C LYS A 93 9.73 -0.90 4.15
N VAL A 94 8.56 -1.57 4.13
CA VAL A 94 7.36 -1.13 4.83
C VAL A 94 7.42 -1.61 6.28
N SER A 95 7.05 -0.74 7.21
CA SER A 95 6.99 -1.03 8.64
C SER A 95 5.64 -0.67 9.23
N ILE A 96 5.22 -1.43 10.24
CA ILE A 96 3.99 -1.12 10.99
C ILE A 96 4.16 0.23 11.69
N GLY A 97 3.11 1.05 11.67
CA GLY A 97 3.10 2.39 12.24
C GLY A 97 3.50 3.51 11.28
N GLN A 98 3.89 3.19 10.04
CA GLN A 98 4.16 4.22 9.03
C GLN A 98 2.89 4.97 8.65
N VAL A 99 3.03 6.28 8.48
CA VAL A 99 1.96 7.15 7.96
C VAL A 99 1.87 6.97 6.45
N VAL A 100 0.65 6.97 5.96
CA VAL A 100 0.34 6.69 4.56
C VAL A 100 -0.59 7.78 4.04
N SER A 101 -0.28 8.32 2.88
CA SER A 101 -1.16 9.20 2.12
C SER A 101 -1.98 8.37 1.12
N ILE A 102 -3.27 8.64 1.07
CA ILE A 102 -4.23 7.86 0.30
C ILE A 102 -5.07 8.80 -0.55
N LYS A 103 -5.04 8.57 -1.85
CA LYS A 103 -5.87 9.28 -2.82
C LYS A 103 -6.98 8.36 -3.32
N VAL A 104 -8.21 8.78 -3.14
CA VAL A 104 -9.39 8.02 -3.55
C VAL A 104 -9.87 8.53 -4.90
N ALA A 105 -10.10 7.64 -5.86
CA ALA A 105 -10.50 8.01 -7.21
C ALA A 105 -11.78 8.87 -7.26
N ALA A 106 -12.68 8.71 -6.29
CA ALA A 106 -13.91 9.49 -6.16
C ALA A 106 -13.69 10.93 -5.64
N TYR A 107 -12.58 11.18 -4.93
CA TYR A 107 -12.29 12.48 -4.27
C TYR A 107 -10.86 12.93 -4.62
N ARG A 108 -10.63 13.34 -5.85
CA ARG A 108 -9.30 13.67 -6.38
C ARG A 108 -8.61 14.84 -5.70
N ASP A 109 -9.41 15.78 -5.19
CA ASP A 109 -8.92 17.00 -4.55
C ASP A 109 -8.74 16.83 -3.04
N LYS A 110 -9.06 15.64 -2.49
CA LYS A 110 -8.97 15.34 -1.07
C LYS A 110 -7.97 14.20 -0.83
N GLU A 111 -7.03 14.46 0.05
CA GLU A 111 -6.04 13.50 0.50
C GLU A 111 -6.43 12.97 1.88
N PHE A 112 -6.41 11.66 2.03
CA PHE A 112 -6.70 10.98 3.29
C PHE A 112 -5.40 10.44 3.86
N PHE A 113 -5.31 10.40 5.18
CA PHE A 113 -4.16 9.86 5.87
C PHE A 113 -4.56 8.63 6.66
N GLY A 114 -3.67 7.64 6.69
CA GLY A 114 -3.85 6.41 7.42
C GLY A 114 -2.55 5.94 8.03
N THR A 115 -2.63 4.83 8.75
CA THR A 115 -1.47 4.21 9.38
C THR A 115 -1.42 2.73 9.03
N VAL A 116 -0.22 2.23 8.70
CA VAL A 116 0.01 0.80 8.48
C VAL A 116 -0.18 0.06 9.80
N THR A 117 -1.19 -0.81 9.85
CA THR A 117 -1.51 -1.60 11.06
C THR A 117 -1.00 -3.02 10.98
N LYS A 118 -0.95 -3.58 9.77
CA LYS A 118 -0.52 -4.99 9.60
C LYS A 118 0.00 -5.23 8.19
N ILE A 119 1.03 -6.08 8.10
CA ILE A 119 1.49 -6.69 6.85
C ILE A 119 1.06 -8.16 6.90
N GLU A 120 0.28 -8.61 5.92
CA GLU A 120 -0.14 -10.01 5.86
C GLU A 120 1.05 -10.88 5.42
N PRO A 121 1.36 -11.97 6.15
CA PRO A 121 2.53 -12.80 5.83
C PRO A 121 2.29 -13.72 4.62
N LYS A 122 1.07 -13.78 4.10
CA LYS A 122 0.69 -14.60 2.95
C LYS A 122 0.69 -13.74 1.69
N ALA A 123 1.59 -14.07 0.75
CA ALA A 123 1.60 -13.45 -0.56
C ALA A 123 0.34 -13.78 -1.37
N MET A 124 -0.08 -12.85 -2.21
CA MET A 124 -1.05 -13.03 -3.26
C MET A 124 -0.32 -13.02 -4.60
N ILE A 125 -0.68 -13.94 -5.48
CA ILE A 125 -0.12 -14.00 -6.83
C ILE A 125 -1.26 -13.74 -7.81
N GLU A 126 -1.20 -12.60 -8.47
CA GLU A 126 -2.14 -12.22 -9.52
C GLU A 126 -1.37 -11.88 -10.79
N GLN A 127 -1.75 -12.43 -11.91
CA GLN A 127 -1.11 -12.20 -13.22
C GLN A 127 0.42 -12.35 -13.21
N ASN A 128 0.94 -13.32 -12.48
CA ASN A 128 2.38 -13.57 -12.27
C ASN A 128 3.13 -12.48 -11.47
N VAL A 129 2.43 -11.59 -10.78
CA VAL A 129 3.02 -10.63 -9.86
C VAL A 129 2.79 -11.10 -8.43
N THR A 130 3.87 -11.20 -7.65
CA THR A 130 3.81 -11.54 -6.23
C THR A 130 3.68 -10.26 -5.40
N THR A 131 2.57 -10.12 -4.69
CA THR A 131 2.29 -8.98 -3.83
C THR A 131 1.96 -9.41 -2.42
N PHE A 132 2.26 -8.55 -1.46
CA PHE A 132 1.91 -8.72 -0.04
C PHE A 132 0.86 -7.68 0.35
N PRO A 133 -0.29 -8.12 0.90
CA PRO A 133 -1.29 -7.19 1.37
C PRO A 133 -0.82 -6.45 2.62
N VAL A 134 -0.86 -5.15 2.57
CA VAL A 134 -0.61 -4.23 3.69
C VAL A 134 -1.94 -3.60 4.10
N LEU A 135 -2.30 -3.76 5.36
CA LEU A 135 -3.55 -3.22 5.91
C LEU A 135 -3.27 -1.86 6.53
N ILE A 136 -4.06 -0.88 6.12
CA ILE A 136 -3.94 0.52 6.52
C ILE A 136 -5.29 0.95 7.07
N ASP A 137 -5.30 1.39 8.32
CA ASP A 137 -6.51 1.91 8.95
C ASP A 137 -6.61 3.42 8.72
N ILE A 138 -7.82 3.88 8.39
CA ILE A 138 -8.17 5.27 8.11
C ILE A 138 -9.39 5.63 8.95
N GLU A 139 -9.36 6.79 9.60
CA GLU A 139 -10.54 7.36 10.23
C GLU A 139 -11.43 8.03 9.17
N ASN A 140 -12.72 7.73 9.21
CA ASN A 140 -13.70 8.16 8.21
C ASN A 140 -14.77 9.04 8.86
N ASP A 141 -14.35 10.08 9.57
CA ASP A 141 -15.22 10.96 10.35
C ASP A 141 -16.33 11.61 9.53
N GLU A 142 -16.06 11.91 8.26
CA GLU A 142 -17.03 12.51 7.35
C GLU A 142 -17.91 11.47 6.60
N ASN A 143 -17.70 10.17 6.84
CA ASN A 143 -18.40 9.07 6.17
C ASN A 143 -18.33 9.13 4.63
N LEU A 144 -17.27 9.69 4.08
CA LEU A 144 -17.05 9.83 2.63
C LEU A 144 -16.55 8.53 2.00
N LEU A 145 -15.76 7.76 2.76
CA LEU A 145 -15.16 6.53 2.27
C LEU A 145 -16.17 5.38 2.36
N LEU A 146 -16.42 4.76 1.22
CA LEU A 146 -17.34 3.64 1.09
C LEU A 146 -16.57 2.36 0.76
N LEU A 147 -17.17 1.22 1.09
CA LEU A 147 -16.58 -0.10 0.80
C LEU A 147 -16.49 -0.33 -0.72
N GLY A 148 -15.39 -0.90 -1.17
CA GLY A 148 -15.16 -1.20 -2.59
C GLY A 148 -14.63 -0.03 -3.42
N MET A 149 -14.30 1.11 -2.81
CA MET A 149 -13.63 2.20 -3.51
C MET A 149 -12.19 1.84 -3.85
N ASN A 150 -11.75 2.23 -5.05
CA ASN A 150 -10.35 2.13 -5.46
C ASN A 150 -9.56 3.31 -4.95
N THR A 151 -8.36 3.02 -4.46
CA THR A 151 -7.45 4.02 -3.86
C THR A 151 -6.03 3.84 -4.35
N ASP A 152 -5.33 4.95 -4.54
CA ASP A 152 -3.89 4.99 -4.74
C ASP A 152 -3.24 5.32 -3.39
N VAL A 153 -2.26 4.49 -3.00
CA VAL A 153 -1.63 4.55 -1.70
C VAL A 153 -0.16 4.91 -1.86
N VAL A 154 0.28 5.94 -1.15
CA VAL A 154 1.69 6.33 -1.07
C VAL A 154 2.18 6.10 0.35
N ILE A 155 3.05 5.10 0.51
CA ILE A 155 3.68 4.76 1.80
C ILE A 155 5.04 5.46 1.85
N GLU A 156 5.21 6.40 2.80
CA GLU A 156 6.49 7.04 3.02
C GLU A 156 7.44 6.10 3.77
N VAL A 157 8.36 5.48 3.03
CA VAL A 157 9.31 4.51 3.59
C VAL A 157 10.39 5.20 4.40
N LEU A 158 10.81 6.38 3.97
CA LEU A 158 11.83 7.17 4.62
C LEU A 158 11.58 8.67 4.40
N ASN A 159 11.49 9.38 5.50
CA ASN A 159 11.50 10.85 5.51
C ASN A 159 12.80 11.28 6.20
N LYS A 160 13.73 11.83 5.43
CA LYS A 160 15.03 12.28 5.91
C LYS A 160 15.37 13.64 5.38
N ASP A 161 15.65 14.56 6.28
CA ASP A 161 16.21 15.85 5.89
C ASP A 161 17.65 15.65 5.40
N VAL A 162 17.94 16.14 4.21
CA VAL A 162 19.25 16.02 3.59
C VAL A 162 19.87 17.40 3.44
N SER A 163 21.17 17.53 3.77
CA SER A 163 21.87 18.82 3.69
C SER A 163 22.19 19.22 2.26
N VAL A 164 22.54 18.27 1.41
CA VAL A 164 22.85 18.49 0.00
C VAL A 164 22.15 17.44 -0.85
N SER A 165 21.38 17.89 -1.82
CA SER A 165 20.75 17.04 -2.81
C SER A 165 21.06 17.49 -4.23
N ALA A 166 21.07 16.56 -5.17
CA ALA A 166 21.22 16.86 -6.59
C ALA A 166 20.14 16.15 -7.41
N PRO A 167 19.72 16.73 -8.56
CA PRO A 167 18.81 16.04 -9.46
C PRO A 167 19.38 14.68 -9.90
N THR A 168 18.58 13.61 -9.80
CA THR A 168 18.99 12.24 -10.20
C THR A 168 19.49 12.20 -11.64
N MET A 169 18.94 13.06 -12.51
CA MET A 169 19.35 13.20 -13.92
C MET A 169 20.75 13.80 -14.11
N SER A 170 21.38 14.40 -13.08
CA SER A 170 22.75 14.89 -13.15
C SER A 170 23.80 13.79 -12.94
N LEU A 171 23.41 12.65 -12.39
CA LEU A 171 24.30 11.53 -12.10
C LEU A 171 24.69 10.79 -13.36
N ARG A 172 25.97 10.42 -13.45
CA ARG A 172 26.52 9.60 -14.54
C ARG A 172 27.27 8.40 -13.99
N THR A 173 27.15 7.30 -14.72
CA THR A 173 27.98 6.12 -14.49
C THR A 173 29.29 6.25 -15.24
N ARG A 174 30.28 5.40 -14.95
CA ARG A 174 31.54 5.33 -15.70
C ARG A 174 31.33 5.08 -17.21
N LYS A 175 30.23 4.42 -17.58
CA LYS A 175 29.93 4.13 -19.01
C LYS A 175 29.29 5.33 -19.71
N ASP A 176 28.50 6.10 -18.98
CA ASP A 176 27.71 7.21 -19.56
C ASP A 176 28.47 8.53 -19.59
N ILE A 177 29.55 8.65 -18.80
CA ILE A 177 30.30 9.91 -18.66
C ILE A 177 30.92 10.37 -19.98
N TYR A 178 31.34 9.44 -20.84
CA TYR A 178 31.94 9.79 -22.13
C TYR A 178 30.96 10.53 -23.06
N SER A 179 29.71 10.13 -23.08
CA SER A 179 28.69 10.80 -23.88
C SER A 179 28.36 12.19 -23.33
N ALA A 180 28.27 12.31 -22.00
CA ALA A 180 28.06 13.58 -21.34
C ALA A 180 29.23 14.55 -21.52
N ALA A 181 30.45 14.06 -21.39
CA ALA A 181 31.69 14.81 -21.61
C ALA A 181 31.82 15.32 -23.07
N ALA A 182 31.40 14.49 -24.05
CA ALA A 182 31.41 14.87 -25.45
C ALA A 182 30.44 16.04 -25.75
N ILE A 183 29.29 16.10 -25.09
CA ILE A 183 28.35 17.22 -25.24
C ILE A 183 28.96 18.53 -24.74
N LEU A 184 29.76 18.47 -23.67
CA LEU A 184 30.39 19.65 -23.05
C LEU A 184 31.80 19.91 -23.60
N ASN A 185 32.22 19.26 -24.68
CA ASN A 185 33.56 19.37 -25.29
C ASN A 185 34.71 19.02 -24.33
N ILE A 186 34.48 18.18 -23.35
CA ILE A 186 35.53 17.65 -22.48
C ILE A 186 36.28 16.55 -23.24
N SER A 187 37.62 16.64 -23.29
CA SER A 187 38.43 15.70 -24.05
C SER A 187 38.33 14.27 -23.44
N LYS A 188 38.37 13.26 -24.32
CA LYS A 188 38.39 11.85 -23.87
C LYS A 188 39.55 11.57 -22.93
N ASN A 189 40.75 12.13 -23.22
CA ASN A 189 41.92 11.97 -22.39
C ASN A 189 41.71 12.52 -20.96
N SER A 190 41.01 13.64 -20.82
CA SER A 190 40.65 14.21 -19.51
C SER A 190 39.73 13.26 -18.72
N VAL A 191 38.72 12.65 -19.39
CA VAL A 191 37.85 11.65 -18.78
C VAL A 191 38.64 10.41 -18.35
N ASP A 192 39.52 9.90 -19.23
CA ASP A 192 40.35 8.70 -18.95
C ASP A 192 41.29 8.94 -17.77
N ASN A 193 41.94 10.11 -17.70
CA ASN A 193 42.77 10.50 -16.56
C ASN A 193 41.98 10.58 -15.27
N PHE A 194 40.83 11.24 -15.29
CA PHE A 194 39.92 11.33 -14.13
C PHE A 194 39.47 9.96 -13.63
N LEU A 195 39.20 9.03 -14.54
CA LEU A 195 38.81 7.65 -14.18
C LEU A 195 39.96 6.80 -13.65
N LYS A 196 41.21 7.12 -14.03
CA LYS A 196 42.41 6.43 -13.54
C LYS A 196 42.82 6.86 -12.13
N ASP A 197 42.57 8.10 -11.76
CA ASP A 197 42.89 8.64 -10.43
C ASP A 197 41.98 8.04 -9.32
N TYR A 198 41.11 7.13 -9.70
CA TYR A 198 40.18 6.48 -8.80
C TYR A 198 40.78 5.23 -8.18
N VAL A 199 41.05 5.26 -6.87
CA VAL A 199 41.53 4.12 -6.09
C VAL A 199 40.34 3.27 -5.63
N ASP A 200 40.35 2.00 -6.02
CA ASP A 200 39.33 1.01 -5.72
C ASP A 200 39.32 0.64 -4.23
N GLY A 201 38.30 0.99 -3.48
CA GLY A 201 38.19 0.60 -2.07
C GLY A 201 36.82 0.72 -1.45
N GLU A 202 35.98 1.66 -1.92
CA GLU A 202 34.68 1.94 -1.30
C GLU A 202 33.56 2.19 -2.33
N ASN A 203 33.33 1.25 -3.24
CA ASN A 203 32.81 1.54 -4.59
C ASN A 203 31.31 1.45 -4.84
N PHE A 204 30.51 1.01 -3.92
CA PHE A 204 29.12 0.67 -4.27
C PHE A 204 28.19 1.85 -4.55
N ASN A 205 28.52 3.09 -4.21
CA ASN A 205 27.63 4.24 -4.36
C ASN A 205 28.29 5.50 -4.95
N LYS A 206 29.36 5.35 -5.75
CA LYS A 206 30.01 6.52 -6.38
C LYS A 206 29.53 6.69 -7.81
N PHE A 207 28.99 7.88 -8.06
CA PHE A 207 28.63 8.35 -9.38
C PHE A 207 29.50 9.56 -9.73
N ILE A 208 29.38 10.01 -10.97
CA ILE A 208 30.09 11.15 -11.48
C ILE A 208 29.08 12.24 -11.80
N VAL A 209 29.38 13.45 -11.39
CA VAL A 209 28.64 14.65 -11.75
C VAL A 209 29.56 15.61 -12.47
N ILE A 210 29.04 16.39 -13.42
CA ILE A 210 29.77 17.45 -14.07
C ILE A 210 29.34 18.77 -13.45
N LYS A 211 30.28 19.42 -12.73
CA LYS A 211 30.06 20.73 -12.12
C LYS A 211 30.34 21.84 -13.12
N ASP A 212 29.57 22.90 -13.04
CA ASP A 212 29.90 24.15 -13.69
C ASP A 212 30.85 24.96 -12.79
N SER A 213 32.09 25.15 -13.24
CA SER A 213 33.13 25.88 -12.52
C SER A 213 33.59 27.08 -13.33
N LYS A 214 34.13 28.10 -12.67
CA LYS A 214 34.69 29.30 -13.31
C LYS A 214 35.72 28.98 -14.41
N ASP A 215 36.41 27.87 -14.29
CA ASP A 215 37.42 27.37 -15.25
C ASP A 215 36.79 26.41 -16.30
N GLY A 216 35.47 26.26 -16.33
CA GLY A 216 34.73 25.38 -17.24
C GLY A 216 34.21 24.09 -16.54
N PRO A 217 33.61 23.19 -17.32
CA PRO A 217 33.00 21.98 -16.77
C PRO A 217 34.06 21.05 -16.15
N LYS A 218 33.87 20.68 -14.87
CA LYS A 218 34.74 19.75 -14.11
C LYS A 218 34.02 18.48 -13.69
N LEU A 219 34.69 17.36 -13.85
CA LEU A 219 34.22 16.05 -13.36
C LEU A 219 34.43 15.95 -11.85
N SER A 220 33.45 15.47 -11.12
CA SER A 220 33.56 15.22 -9.68
C SER A 220 32.95 13.87 -9.33
N TRP A 221 33.67 13.08 -8.54
CA TRP A 221 33.12 11.89 -7.92
C TRP A 221 32.16 12.27 -6.82
N VAL A 222 31.00 11.61 -6.77
CA VAL A 222 30.01 11.82 -5.70
C VAL A 222 29.63 10.50 -5.06
N LYS A 223 29.53 10.51 -3.75
CA LYS A 223 28.95 9.42 -2.97
C LYS A 223 27.51 9.79 -2.69
N ILE A 224 26.59 8.92 -3.09
CA ILE A 224 25.17 9.12 -2.90
C ILE A 224 24.63 8.40 -1.67
N GLY A 225 23.58 8.93 -1.09
CA GLY A 225 22.81 8.33 -0.03
C GLY A 225 21.44 7.90 -0.51
N VAL A 226 20.40 8.38 0.16
CA VAL A 226 19.02 8.10 -0.17
C VAL A 226 18.63 8.82 -1.46
N SER A 227 17.77 8.20 -2.26
CA SER A 227 17.30 8.73 -3.53
C SER A 227 15.79 8.55 -3.66
N ASP A 228 15.14 9.57 -4.19
CA ASP A 228 13.80 9.48 -4.75
C ASP A 228 13.87 9.47 -6.30
N LEU A 229 12.71 9.60 -6.97
CA LEU A 229 12.65 9.63 -8.45
C LEU A 229 13.30 10.88 -9.05
N SER A 230 13.33 11.99 -8.32
CA SER A 230 13.71 13.30 -8.80
C SER A 230 15.08 13.75 -8.28
N TYR A 231 15.35 13.49 -7.00
CA TYR A 231 16.56 13.93 -6.29
C TYR A 231 17.28 12.79 -5.60
N VAL A 232 18.55 13.01 -5.34
CA VAL A 232 19.42 12.09 -4.62
C VAL A 232 20.23 12.84 -3.57
N GLU A 233 20.32 12.26 -2.38
CA GLU A 233 21.21 12.76 -1.32
C GLU A 233 22.66 12.63 -1.75
N ILE A 234 23.43 13.69 -1.55
CA ILE A 234 24.87 13.69 -1.79
C ILE A 234 25.59 13.67 -0.44
N LEU A 235 26.27 12.57 -0.16
CA LEU A 235 27.07 12.38 1.07
C LEU A 235 28.44 13.02 0.98
N SER A 236 29.03 13.10 -0.22
CA SER A 236 30.31 13.76 -0.48
C SER A 236 30.49 14.05 -1.97
N GLY A 237 31.34 15.05 -2.29
CA GLY A 237 31.73 15.40 -3.67
C GLY A 237 31.01 16.59 -4.27
N LEU A 238 29.93 17.10 -3.64
CA LEU A 238 29.27 18.36 -3.95
C LEU A 238 29.12 19.19 -2.69
N GLU A 239 29.14 20.50 -2.84
CA GLU A 239 28.85 21.49 -1.81
C GLU A 239 27.51 22.18 -2.08
N LEU A 240 26.97 22.83 -1.05
CA LEU A 240 25.73 23.60 -1.20
C LEU A 240 25.98 24.76 -2.19
N ASN A 241 25.05 24.95 -3.11
CA ASN A 241 25.11 25.92 -4.22
C ASN A 241 26.08 25.58 -5.38
N ASP A 242 26.68 24.39 -5.39
CA ASP A 242 27.35 23.92 -6.61
C ASP A 242 26.33 23.81 -7.76
N THR A 243 26.69 24.30 -8.93
CA THR A 243 25.89 24.15 -10.15
C THR A 243 26.31 22.88 -10.89
N VAL A 244 25.35 22.05 -11.28
CA VAL A 244 25.58 20.78 -11.97
C VAL A 244 24.88 20.72 -13.31
N PHE A 245 25.51 20.11 -14.32
CA PHE A 245 24.92 19.94 -15.63
C PHE A 245 23.91 18.77 -15.65
N ILE A 246 22.71 19.05 -16.16
CA ILE A 246 21.71 18.03 -16.47
C ILE A 246 21.76 17.81 -17.99
N LEU A 247 22.17 16.62 -18.39
CA LEU A 247 22.37 16.28 -19.78
C LEU A 247 21.47 15.11 -20.19
N PRO A 248 21.08 14.99 -21.46
CA PRO A 248 20.32 13.84 -21.94
C PRO A 248 21.10 12.53 -21.77
N SER A 249 20.37 11.42 -21.68
CA SER A 249 20.97 10.09 -21.64
C SER A 249 21.68 9.76 -22.97
N LYS A 250 22.64 8.84 -22.94
CA LYS A 250 23.36 8.37 -24.13
C LYS A 250 22.40 7.94 -25.27
N SER A 251 21.38 7.21 -24.94
CA SER A 251 20.40 6.73 -25.95
C SER A 251 19.65 7.88 -26.63
N LEU A 252 19.27 8.89 -25.90
CA LEU A 252 18.59 10.08 -26.46
C LEU A 252 19.54 10.92 -27.31
N PHE A 253 20.80 11.08 -26.86
CA PHE A 253 21.83 11.77 -27.63
C PHE A 253 22.15 11.08 -28.95
N ASP A 254 22.35 9.75 -28.92
CA ASP A 254 22.62 8.96 -30.12
C ASP A 254 21.43 8.97 -31.08
N TYR A 255 20.20 8.98 -30.56
CA TYR A 255 18.99 9.12 -31.38
C TYR A 255 18.94 10.49 -32.07
N GLN A 256 19.16 11.59 -31.35
CA GLN A 256 19.20 12.94 -31.92
C GLN A 256 20.30 13.10 -32.95
N LYS A 257 21.49 12.52 -32.71
CA LYS A 257 22.60 12.55 -33.65
C LYS A 257 22.24 11.83 -34.95
N ARG A 258 21.73 10.60 -34.87
CA ARG A 258 21.28 9.82 -36.05
C ARG A 258 20.15 10.52 -36.80
N PHE A 259 19.26 11.18 -36.09
CA PHE A 259 18.19 11.95 -36.70
C PHE A 259 18.74 13.15 -37.51
N LYS A 260 19.67 13.93 -36.93
CA LYS A 260 20.35 15.03 -37.61
C LYS A 260 21.13 14.55 -38.85
N GLU A 261 21.86 13.44 -38.75
CA GLU A 261 22.58 12.86 -39.86
C GLU A 261 21.66 12.41 -41.01
N ARG A 262 20.50 11.82 -40.69
CA ARG A 262 19.48 11.46 -41.68
C ARG A 262 18.89 12.70 -42.36
N VAL A 263 18.56 13.73 -41.58
CA VAL A 263 18.03 14.98 -42.14
C VAL A 263 19.05 15.66 -43.04
N GLN A 264 20.32 15.74 -42.65
CA GLN A 264 21.39 16.30 -43.49
C GLN A 264 21.61 15.49 -44.75
N ALA A 265 21.60 14.16 -44.67
CA ALA A 265 21.71 13.30 -45.85
C ALA A 265 20.54 13.48 -46.81
N SER A 266 19.33 13.73 -46.33
CA SER A 266 18.16 13.96 -47.21
C SER A 266 18.19 15.32 -47.90
N PHE A 267 18.88 16.34 -47.35
CA PHE A 267 19.08 17.64 -48.00
C PHE A 267 20.31 17.71 -48.92
N SER A 268 21.19 16.71 -48.92
CA SER A 268 22.41 16.61 -49.72
C SER A 268 22.18 15.95 -51.08
N PHE A 269 20.99 15.47 -51.37
CA PHE A 269 20.57 14.81 -52.61
C PHE A 269 19.53 15.62 -53.43
N GLY A 270 19.45 16.93 -53.21
CA GLY A 270 18.60 17.85 -53.97
C GLY A 270 19.41 18.75 -54.87
#